data_6cd80e469436586b7bae1a7bb63effbb
#
_entry.id   6cd80e469436586b7bae1a7bb63effbb
#
_cell.length_a   1.000
_cell.length_b   1.000
_cell.length_c   1.000
_cell.angle_alpha   90.00
_cell.angle_beta   90.00
_cell.angle_gamma   90.00
#
_symmetry.space_group_name_H-M   'P 1'
#
loop_
_entity.id
_entity.type
_entity.pdbx_description
1 polymer ?
#
loop_
_entity_poly.entity_id
_entity_poly.type
_entity_poly.pdbx_seq_one_letter_code
_entity_poly.pdbx_strand_id
1 'polypeptide(L)'
;MNSDAGREKIRVEIVAPVHNRREITLQCLRSLARIDKTNLDVHVVIVDDGSTDGTTEAIRENFPEVEIVAGDGNLWFTEGTNTGIRAALRHNPKYVLLINDDAVFDEKFLRSMVETAERNPRSVVGSLLLLWDEPHKIFQVSPVWDTRAGGWRHWQNQTVWTVPEKAWEVGIIVGNCVLVPTGAIKEVGLMNSKRYPNFGDVEYTPRLKKNGWRLLIEPRARVFCQPNNVPASIRKLGWRKMINALFFDLKHIHNLRRRFYGNLDSAPSRWQGTVAFGIFFLRLALRRNAESDWALNQAEKPLAETFAETQVKD
;
A
#
# COMPACT_ATOMS: atom_id res chain seq x y z
N MET A 1 -30.49 -6.25 -25.88
CA MET A 1 -30.69 -7.66 -25.59
C MET A 1 -29.69 -8.06 -24.54
N ASN A 2 -30.18 -8.29 -23.31
CA ASN A 2 -29.39 -8.60 -22.12
C ASN A 2 -28.75 -9.99 -22.20
N SER A 3 -27.43 -10.06 -22.37
CA SER A 3 -26.66 -11.30 -22.27
C SER A 3 -25.89 -11.42 -20.92
N ASP A 4 -26.35 -10.73 -19.88
CA ASP A 4 -25.65 -10.66 -18.58
C ASP A 4 -26.32 -11.48 -17.46
N ALA A 5 -27.35 -12.27 -17.82
CA ALA A 5 -28.06 -13.11 -16.87
C ALA A 5 -27.40 -14.51 -16.80
N GLY A 6 -26.32 -14.67 -16.01
CA GLY A 6 -25.71 -15.97 -15.74
C GLY A 6 -24.23 -16.00 -15.39
N ARG A 7 -23.54 -14.88 -15.42
CA ARG A 7 -22.15 -14.87 -14.96
C ARG A 7 -22.10 -14.73 -13.44
N GLU A 8 -21.51 -15.70 -12.76
CA GLU A 8 -21.23 -15.61 -11.32
C GLU A 8 -20.43 -14.33 -11.02
N LYS A 9 -20.92 -13.53 -10.06
CA LYS A 9 -20.24 -12.29 -9.67
C LYS A 9 -18.89 -12.61 -9.04
N ILE A 10 -17.89 -11.81 -9.36
CA ILE A 10 -16.56 -11.93 -8.76
C ILE A 10 -16.61 -11.40 -7.34
N ARG A 11 -16.38 -12.29 -6.35
CA ARG A 11 -16.33 -11.91 -4.93
C ARG A 11 -15.02 -11.21 -4.59
N VAL A 12 -15.14 -10.01 -3.99
CA VAL A 12 -14.05 -9.18 -3.51
C VAL A 12 -14.32 -8.80 -2.07
N GLU A 13 -13.38 -9.12 -1.19
CA GLU A 13 -13.40 -8.66 0.20
C GLU A 13 -12.47 -7.46 0.36
N ILE A 14 -12.98 -6.33 0.86
CA ILE A 14 -12.22 -5.12 1.14
C ILE A 14 -11.83 -5.15 2.62
N VAL A 15 -10.55 -5.00 2.91
CA VAL A 15 -10.01 -5.05 4.28
C VAL A 15 -9.33 -3.76 4.64
N ALA A 16 -9.73 -3.15 5.77
CA ALA A 16 -9.08 -1.99 6.35
C ALA A 16 -8.91 -2.12 7.87
N PRO A 17 -7.70 -1.98 8.43
CA PRO A 17 -7.49 -1.77 9.85
C PRO A 17 -7.77 -0.30 10.22
N VAL A 18 -8.41 -0.06 11.36
CA VAL A 18 -8.75 1.26 11.87
C VAL A 18 -8.41 1.39 13.36
N HIS A 19 -8.08 2.59 13.81
CA HIS A 19 -7.87 2.90 15.24
C HIS A 19 -8.05 4.38 15.51
N ASN A 20 -9.09 4.74 16.30
CA ASN A 20 -9.37 6.11 16.73
C ASN A 20 -9.43 7.15 15.59
N ARG A 21 -10.16 6.82 14.50
CA ARG A 21 -10.26 7.67 13.30
C ARG A 21 -11.69 7.72 12.75
N ARG A 22 -12.67 7.86 13.64
CA ARG A 22 -14.10 7.78 13.33
C ARG A 22 -14.51 8.51 12.06
N GLU A 23 -14.29 9.83 11.99
CA GLU A 23 -14.80 10.63 10.87
C GLU A 23 -14.14 10.26 9.52
N ILE A 24 -12.84 10.00 9.57
CA ILE A 24 -12.06 9.59 8.37
C ILE A 24 -12.54 8.23 7.89
N THR A 25 -12.71 7.26 8.79
CA THR A 25 -13.21 5.92 8.46
C THR A 25 -14.63 5.99 7.88
N LEU A 26 -15.53 6.79 8.45
CA LEU A 26 -16.87 6.98 7.90
C LEU A 26 -16.85 7.61 6.50
N GLN A 27 -15.94 8.54 6.24
CA GLN A 27 -15.76 9.15 4.92
C GLN A 27 -15.28 8.12 3.90
N CYS A 28 -14.31 7.29 4.27
CA CYS A 28 -13.83 6.16 3.47
C CYS A 28 -15.00 5.22 3.10
N LEU A 29 -15.78 4.77 4.10
CA LEU A 29 -16.93 3.89 3.90
C LEU A 29 -18.03 4.51 3.02
N ARG A 30 -18.32 5.81 3.19
CA ARG A 30 -19.25 6.54 2.30
C ARG A 30 -18.79 6.52 0.85
N SER A 31 -17.49 6.61 0.61
CA SER A 31 -16.96 6.54 -0.77
C SER A 31 -17.05 5.11 -1.33
N LEU A 32 -16.78 4.08 -0.52
CA LEU A 32 -16.95 2.68 -0.92
C LEU A 32 -18.40 2.30 -1.20
N ALA A 33 -19.35 2.93 -0.52
CA ALA A 33 -20.78 2.69 -0.79
C ALA A 33 -21.22 3.14 -2.20
N ARG A 34 -20.48 4.07 -2.82
CA ARG A 34 -20.79 4.67 -4.12
C ARG A 34 -20.08 4.03 -5.32
N ILE A 35 -19.18 3.07 -5.09
CA ILE A 35 -18.42 2.44 -6.18
C ILE A 35 -19.28 1.59 -7.11
N ASP A 36 -18.88 1.49 -8.37
CA ASP A 36 -19.48 0.61 -9.36
C ASP A 36 -19.19 -0.85 -9.03
N LYS A 37 -20.23 -1.58 -8.58
CA LYS A 37 -20.18 -3.00 -8.22
C LYS A 37 -20.70 -3.92 -9.35
N THR A 38 -20.79 -3.43 -10.58
CA THR A 38 -21.27 -4.22 -11.73
C THR A 38 -20.42 -5.48 -11.89
N ASN A 39 -21.07 -6.64 -11.88
CA ASN A 39 -20.46 -7.99 -11.91
C ASN A 39 -19.52 -8.29 -10.72
N LEU A 40 -19.60 -7.53 -9.64
CA LEU A 40 -18.86 -7.75 -8.41
C LEU A 40 -19.80 -8.05 -7.24
N ASP A 41 -19.39 -8.96 -6.38
CA ASP A 41 -19.95 -9.22 -5.06
C ASP A 41 -18.96 -8.68 -4.03
N VAL A 42 -19.25 -7.51 -3.45
CA VAL A 42 -18.30 -6.74 -2.65
C VAL A 42 -18.74 -6.67 -1.21
N HIS A 43 -17.87 -7.12 -0.31
CA HIS A 43 -18.02 -7.05 1.13
C HIS A 43 -16.88 -6.27 1.76
N VAL A 44 -17.13 -5.67 2.92
CA VAL A 44 -16.15 -4.86 3.64
C VAL A 44 -15.92 -5.44 5.03
N VAL A 45 -14.67 -5.65 5.37
CA VAL A 45 -14.19 -6.11 6.68
C VAL A 45 -13.33 -5.01 7.29
N ILE A 46 -13.82 -4.40 8.36
CA ILE A 46 -13.06 -3.45 9.18
C ILE A 46 -12.48 -4.16 10.38
N VAL A 47 -11.18 -4.00 10.61
CA VAL A 47 -10.54 -4.45 11.86
C VAL A 47 -10.36 -3.24 12.76
N ASP A 48 -11.23 -3.12 13.75
CA ASP A 48 -11.14 -2.03 14.75
C ASP A 48 -10.17 -2.44 15.86
N ASP A 49 -8.96 -1.89 15.82
CA ASP A 49 -7.89 -2.17 16.77
C ASP A 49 -8.08 -1.40 18.08
N GLY A 50 -9.21 -1.61 18.75
CA GLY A 50 -9.50 -1.07 20.07
C GLY A 50 -9.77 0.44 20.07
N SER A 51 -10.54 0.97 19.13
CA SER A 51 -10.95 2.38 19.13
C SER A 51 -11.80 2.72 20.35
N THR A 52 -11.61 3.92 20.88
CA THR A 52 -12.32 4.49 22.03
C THR A 52 -13.09 5.77 21.70
N ASP A 53 -13.06 6.18 20.44
CA ASP A 53 -13.69 7.42 19.93
C ASP A 53 -15.10 7.21 19.36
N GLY A 54 -15.69 6.01 19.55
CA GLY A 54 -16.99 5.64 19.01
C GLY A 54 -16.96 5.20 17.53
N THR A 55 -15.79 4.84 17.00
CA THR A 55 -15.63 4.36 15.60
C THR A 55 -16.52 3.14 15.35
N THR A 56 -16.44 2.10 16.18
CA THR A 56 -17.22 0.85 16.00
C THR A 56 -18.73 1.12 16.02
N GLU A 57 -19.23 1.90 16.98
CA GLU A 57 -20.64 2.24 17.11
C GLU A 57 -21.14 2.99 15.88
N ALA A 58 -20.36 3.98 15.42
CA ALA A 58 -20.71 4.77 14.24
C ALA A 58 -20.72 3.94 12.95
N ILE A 59 -19.82 2.95 12.80
CA ILE A 59 -19.85 2.04 11.66
C ILE A 59 -21.10 1.17 11.70
N ARG A 60 -21.44 0.58 12.85
CA ARG A 60 -22.65 -0.26 13.00
C ARG A 60 -23.93 0.50 12.69
N GLU A 61 -24.00 1.75 13.10
CA GLU A 61 -25.18 2.61 12.87
C GLU A 61 -25.35 2.98 11.38
N ASN A 62 -24.25 3.34 10.70
CA ASN A 62 -24.30 3.90 9.35
C ASN A 62 -24.05 2.86 8.24
N PHE A 63 -23.42 1.73 8.55
CA PHE A 63 -23.01 0.68 7.59
C PHE A 63 -23.19 -0.72 8.22
N PRO A 64 -24.45 -1.13 8.51
CA PRO A 64 -24.74 -2.40 9.21
C PRO A 64 -24.27 -3.64 8.43
N GLU A 65 -24.01 -3.52 7.12
CA GLU A 65 -23.50 -4.58 6.26
C GLU A 65 -21.98 -4.80 6.42
N VAL A 66 -21.26 -3.89 7.06
CA VAL A 66 -19.81 -4.00 7.27
C VAL A 66 -19.50 -4.98 8.39
N GLU A 67 -18.69 -5.99 8.09
CA GLU A 67 -18.16 -6.89 9.12
C GLU A 67 -17.11 -6.15 9.96
N ILE A 68 -17.29 -6.13 11.28
CA ILE A 68 -16.32 -5.54 12.21
C ILE A 68 -15.64 -6.67 12.99
N VAL A 69 -14.31 -6.72 12.89
CA VAL A 69 -13.46 -7.62 13.66
C VAL A 69 -12.76 -6.79 14.74
N ALA A 70 -12.96 -7.14 16.01
CA ALA A 70 -12.34 -6.43 17.13
C ALA A 70 -10.86 -6.85 17.28
N GLY A 71 -9.98 -5.87 17.38
CA GLY A 71 -8.59 -6.00 17.81
C GLY A 71 -8.43 -5.75 19.31
N ASP A 72 -7.20 -5.86 19.81
CA ASP A 72 -6.83 -5.68 21.22
C ASP A 72 -6.16 -4.33 21.50
N GLY A 73 -6.08 -3.45 20.51
CA GLY A 73 -5.41 -2.15 20.59
C GLY A 73 -3.89 -2.23 20.33
N ASN A 74 -3.37 -3.40 19.94
CA ASN A 74 -1.95 -3.62 19.72
C ASN A 74 -1.61 -4.29 18.37
N LEU A 75 -2.60 -4.44 17.49
CA LEU A 75 -2.39 -5.08 16.18
C LEU A 75 -1.56 -4.21 15.24
N TRP A 76 -1.74 -2.89 15.31
CA TRP A 76 -1.13 -1.95 14.36
C TRP A 76 -1.55 -2.26 12.91
N PHE A 77 -0.93 -1.54 11.96
CA PHE A 77 -1.33 -1.68 10.55
C PHE A 77 -1.17 -3.12 10.03
N THR A 78 -0.01 -3.72 10.23
CA THR A 78 0.31 -4.99 9.56
C THR A 78 -0.47 -6.18 10.12
N GLU A 79 -0.55 -6.33 11.44
CA GLU A 79 -1.32 -7.43 12.04
C GLU A 79 -2.82 -7.15 11.95
N GLY A 80 -3.26 -5.91 12.03
CA GLY A 80 -4.64 -5.53 11.74
C GLY A 80 -5.05 -5.96 10.33
N THR A 81 -4.24 -5.63 9.32
CA THR A 81 -4.46 -6.09 7.94
C THR A 81 -4.47 -7.61 7.84
N ASN A 82 -3.52 -8.30 8.48
CA ASN A 82 -3.49 -9.78 8.52
C ASN A 82 -4.75 -10.37 9.16
N THR A 83 -5.24 -9.76 10.22
CA THR A 83 -6.48 -10.18 10.91
C THR A 83 -7.68 -10.02 9.99
N GLY A 84 -7.77 -8.91 9.28
CA GLY A 84 -8.80 -8.69 8.26
C GLY A 84 -8.70 -9.67 7.09
N ILE A 85 -7.50 -9.97 6.59
CA ILE A 85 -7.31 -10.99 5.55
C ILE A 85 -7.82 -12.36 6.03
N ARG A 86 -7.50 -12.76 7.28
CA ARG A 86 -8.01 -14.04 7.83
C ARG A 86 -9.54 -14.06 7.91
N ALA A 87 -10.17 -12.96 8.27
CA ALA A 87 -11.61 -12.82 8.28
C ALA A 87 -12.18 -12.92 6.85
N ALA A 88 -11.66 -12.14 5.93
CA ALA A 88 -12.07 -12.13 4.53
C ALA A 88 -11.98 -13.49 3.86
N LEU A 89 -10.91 -14.25 4.12
CA LEU A 89 -10.70 -15.59 3.52
C LEU A 89 -11.77 -16.61 3.93
N ARG A 90 -12.50 -16.40 5.03
CA ARG A 90 -13.62 -17.28 5.42
C ARG A 90 -14.80 -17.22 4.43
N HIS A 91 -14.91 -16.11 3.70
CA HIS A 91 -15.96 -15.90 2.70
C HIS A 91 -15.58 -16.41 1.30
N ASN A 92 -14.41 -17.01 1.17
CA ASN A 92 -13.92 -17.62 -0.08
C ASN A 92 -13.84 -16.64 -1.27
N PRO A 93 -13.30 -15.42 -1.10
CA PRO A 93 -13.23 -14.43 -2.17
C PRO A 93 -12.25 -14.85 -3.27
N LYS A 94 -12.45 -14.33 -4.48
CA LYS A 94 -11.44 -14.40 -5.55
C LYS A 94 -10.30 -13.44 -5.29
N TYR A 95 -10.61 -12.25 -4.76
CA TYR A 95 -9.67 -11.19 -4.45
C TYR A 95 -9.90 -10.62 -3.05
N VAL A 96 -8.81 -10.20 -2.41
CA VAL A 96 -8.83 -9.36 -1.22
C VAL A 96 -8.22 -8.01 -1.60
N LEU A 97 -8.97 -6.93 -1.38
CA LEU A 97 -8.51 -5.56 -1.55
C LEU A 97 -8.04 -5.02 -0.20
N LEU A 98 -6.76 -4.70 -0.09
CA LEU A 98 -6.17 -4.09 1.10
C LEU A 98 -6.20 -2.57 0.94
N ILE A 99 -6.78 -1.85 1.88
CA ILE A 99 -6.88 -0.38 1.85
C ILE A 99 -6.50 0.25 3.19
N ASN A 100 -6.18 1.54 3.14
CA ASN A 100 -6.17 2.39 4.34
C ASN A 100 -7.54 3.06 4.51
N ASP A 101 -7.90 3.35 5.75
CA ASP A 101 -9.17 4.02 6.12
C ASP A 101 -9.20 5.53 5.84
N ASP A 102 -8.07 6.12 5.37
CA ASP A 102 -7.92 7.55 5.03
C ASP A 102 -7.95 7.83 3.53
N ALA A 103 -8.51 6.93 2.77
CA ALA A 103 -8.63 7.03 1.33
C ALA A 103 -10.09 7.29 0.88
N VAL A 104 -10.24 7.98 -0.24
CA VAL A 104 -11.50 8.12 -0.98
C VAL A 104 -11.32 7.59 -2.39
N PHE A 105 -12.32 6.91 -2.90
CA PHE A 105 -12.23 6.09 -4.08
C PHE A 105 -13.04 6.69 -5.24
N ASP A 106 -12.45 6.69 -6.44
CA ASP A 106 -13.20 6.92 -7.68
C ASP A 106 -14.24 5.80 -7.87
N GLU A 107 -15.39 6.13 -8.43
CA GLU A 107 -16.49 5.17 -8.61
C GLU A 107 -16.06 3.89 -9.32
N LYS A 108 -15.17 3.98 -10.31
CA LYS A 108 -14.76 2.86 -11.17
C LYS A 108 -13.46 2.19 -10.74
N PHE A 109 -12.86 2.60 -9.62
CA PHE A 109 -11.52 2.14 -9.24
C PHE A 109 -11.45 0.63 -9.09
N LEU A 110 -12.36 0.03 -8.31
CA LEU A 110 -12.33 -1.41 -8.01
C LEU A 110 -12.58 -2.24 -9.25
N ARG A 111 -13.57 -1.86 -10.05
CA ARG A 111 -13.87 -2.51 -11.32
C ARG A 111 -12.64 -2.50 -12.24
N SER A 112 -11.96 -1.36 -12.38
CA SER A 112 -10.75 -1.24 -13.20
C SER A 112 -9.63 -2.15 -12.70
N MET A 113 -9.43 -2.27 -11.37
CA MET A 113 -8.45 -3.18 -10.78
C MET A 113 -8.78 -4.64 -11.07
N VAL A 114 -10.03 -5.05 -10.87
CA VAL A 114 -10.49 -6.43 -11.13
C VAL A 114 -10.36 -6.76 -12.61
N GLU A 115 -10.82 -5.91 -13.52
CA GLU A 115 -10.66 -6.10 -14.97
C GLU A 115 -9.19 -6.30 -15.36
N THR A 116 -8.28 -5.53 -14.75
CA THR A 116 -6.85 -5.66 -15.01
C THR A 116 -6.29 -6.96 -14.47
N ALA A 117 -6.69 -7.38 -13.27
CA ALA A 117 -6.31 -8.66 -12.69
C ALA A 117 -6.81 -9.84 -13.54
N GLU A 118 -8.07 -9.78 -14.04
CA GLU A 118 -8.65 -10.83 -14.89
C GLU A 118 -7.94 -10.96 -16.25
N ARG A 119 -7.50 -9.84 -16.84
CA ARG A 119 -6.73 -9.84 -18.11
C ARG A 119 -5.27 -10.25 -17.95
N ASN A 120 -4.74 -10.17 -16.74
CA ASN A 120 -3.34 -10.47 -16.42
C ASN A 120 -3.26 -11.56 -15.34
N PRO A 121 -3.32 -12.84 -15.70
CA PRO A 121 -3.19 -13.93 -14.74
C PRO A 121 -1.91 -13.80 -13.88
N ARG A 122 -1.98 -14.24 -12.62
CA ARG A 122 -0.89 -14.12 -11.64
C ARG A 122 -0.42 -12.68 -11.43
N SER A 123 -1.35 -11.73 -11.40
CA SER A 123 -1.03 -10.34 -11.07
C SER A 123 -1.67 -9.87 -9.76
N VAL A 124 -0.96 -9.00 -9.07
CA VAL A 124 -1.41 -8.17 -7.96
C VAL A 124 -1.52 -6.75 -8.51
N VAL A 125 -2.64 -6.09 -8.27
CA VAL A 125 -2.92 -4.79 -8.89
C VAL A 125 -2.99 -3.70 -7.82
N GLY A 126 -2.18 -2.67 -7.99
CA GLY A 126 -2.24 -1.44 -7.20
C GLY A 126 -2.99 -0.33 -7.93
N SER A 127 -3.52 0.59 -7.18
CA SER A 127 -4.18 1.80 -7.68
C SER A 127 -3.18 2.94 -7.93
N LEU A 128 -3.65 3.97 -8.63
CA LEU A 128 -2.97 5.25 -8.74
C LEU A 128 -3.39 6.14 -7.55
N LEU A 129 -2.45 6.42 -6.64
CA LEU A 129 -2.68 7.23 -5.45
C LEU A 129 -2.48 8.70 -5.78
N LEU A 130 -3.51 9.50 -5.59
CA LEU A 130 -3.58 10.92 -5.92
C LEU A 130 -3.70 11.76 -4.65
N LEU A 131 -3.29 13.03 -4.73
CA LEU A 131 -3.52 13.97 -3.65
C LEU A 131 -4.99 14.39 -3.60
N TRP A 132 -5.55 14.45 -2.38
CA TRP A 132 -6.93 14.89 -2.16
C TRP A 132 -7.18 16.33 -2.64
N ASP A 133 -6.29 17.25 -2.24
CA ASP A 133 -6.45 18.68 -2.54
C ASP A 133 -6.02 19.04 -3.97
N GLU A 134 -5.21 18.19 -4.61
CA GLU A 134 -4.70 18.37 -5.97
C GLU A 134 -4.84 17.05 -6.75
N PRO A 135 -6.09 16.69 -7.16
CA PRO A 135 -6.42 15.35 -7.68
C PRO A 135 -5.75 15.00 -9.03
N HIS A 136 -5.04 15.93 -9.64
CA HIS A 136 -4.19 15.68 -10.80
C HIS A 136 -2.76 15.29 -10.43
N LYS A 137 -2.34 15.54 -9.19
CA LYS A 137 -1.00 15.19 -8.70
C LYS A 137 -0.99 13.81 -8.06
N ILE A 138 0.08 13.08 -8.34
CA ILE A 138 0.28 11.77 -7.75
C ILE A 138 0.85 11.95 -6.34
N PHE A 139 0.13 11.38 -5.36
CA PHE A 139 0.59 11.30 -3.97
C PHE A 139 1.75 10.32 -3.85
N GLN A 140 1.55 9.12 -4.39
CA GLN A 140 2.56 8.07 -4.36
C GLN A 140 2.32 7.09 -5.51
N VAL A 141 3.39 6.73 -6.17
CA VAL A 141 3.42 5.67 -7.17
C VAL A 141 4.63 4.80 -6.89
N SER A 142 4.60 3.57 -7.39
CA SER A 142 5.66 2.60 -7.17
C SER A 142 7.06 3.20 -7.37
N PRO A 143 7.91 3.19 -6.34
CA PRO A 143 9.29 3.63 -6.49
C PRO A 143 10.11 2.62 -7.32
N VAL A 144 11.26 3.06 -7.82
CA VAL A 144 12.26 2.19 -8.48
C VAL A 144 13.41 1.91 -7.54
N TRP A 145 13.95 0.68 -7.64
CA TRP A 145 15.13 0.31 -6.88
C TRP A 145 16.40 0.92 -7.47
N ASP A 146 17.17 1.62 -6.63
CA ASP A 146 18.50 2.12 -6.97
C ASP A 146 19.48 1.83 -5.82
N THR A 147 20.32 0.84 -6.02
CA THR A 147 21.31 0.43 -5.01
C THR A 147 22.27 1.57 -4.66
N ARG A 148 22.66 2.40 -5.66
CA ARG A 148 23.60 3.53 -5.44
C ARG A 148 22.94 4.68 -4.69
N ALA A 149 21.62 4.81 -4.78
CA ALA A 149 20.85 5.78 -4.02
C ALA A 149 20.55 5.33 -2.58
N GLY A 150 20.84 4.08 -2.22
CA GLY A 150 20.56 3.53 -0.88
C GLY A 150 19.21 2.85 -0.77
N GLY A 151 18.58 2.45 -1.88
CA GLY A 151 17.34 1.71 -1.92
C GLY A 151 16.29 2.29 -2.87
N TRP A 152 15.03 2.27 -2.47
CA TRP A 152 13.91 2.72 -3.28
C TRP A 152 13.93 4.23 -3.50
N ARG A 153 13.86 4.65 -4.78
CA ARG A 153 13.74 6.03 -5.22
C ARG A 153 12.29 6.33 -5.59
N HIS A 154 11.73 7.33 -4.94
CA HIS A 154 10.38 7.80 -5.23
C HIS A 154 10.38 8.80 -6.39
N TRP A 155 9.30 8.83 -7.17
CA TRP A 155 9.08 9.79 -8.23
C TRP A 155 8.59 11.12 -7.66
N GLN A 156 9.10 12.24 -8.18
CA GLN A 156 8.62 13.58 -7.81
C GLN A 156 7.73 14.16 -8.90
N ASN A 157 6.88 15.09 -8.47
CA ASN A 157 6.12 15.98 -9.36
C ASN A 157 5.37 15.24 -10.48
N GLN A 158 5.01 13.97 -10.23
CA GLN A 158 4.24 13.19 -11.18
C GLN A 158 2.76 13.60 -11.13
N THR A 159 2.16 13.58 -12.28
CA THR A 159 0.74 13.88 -12.46
C THR A 159 0.07 12.74 -13.24
N VAL A 160 -1.25 12.77 -13.32
CA VAL A 160 -2.02 11.80 -14.11
C VAL A 160 -1.64 11.80 -15.60
N TRP A 161 -0.98 12.85 -16.09
CA TRP A 161 -0.52 12.98 -17.48
C TRP A 161 0.92 12.51 -17.72
N THR A 162 1.67 12.22 -16.65
CA THR A 162 3.08 11.79 -16.72
C THR A 162 3.26 10.31 -16.42
N VAL A 163 2.18 9.57 -16.22
CA VAL A 163 2.19 8.11 -16.02
C VAL A 163 1.69 7.39 -17.27
N PRO A 164 2.01 6.10 -17.44
CA PRO A 164 1.45 5.30 -18.53
C PRO A 164 -0.09 5.30 -18.54
N GLU A 165 -0.70 5.33 -19.72
CA GLU A 165 -2.16 5.28 -19.87
C GLU A 165 -2.74 3.87 -19.61
N LYS A 166 -1.92 2.84 -19.75
CA LYS A 166 -2.28 1.43 -19.53
C LYS A 166 -1.60 0.90 -18.28
N ALA A 167 -2.15 -0.16 -17.72
CA ALA A 167 -1.53 -0.86 -16.59
C ALA A 167 -0.08 -1.24 -16.92
N TRP A 168 0.84 -0.96 -16.00
CA TRP A 168 2.28 -1.22 -16.17
C TRP A 168 2.87 -1.98 -15.00
N GLU A 169 3.95 -2.72 -15.27
CA GLU A 169 4.62 -3.52 -14.25
C GLU A 169 5.58 -2.70 -13.40
N VAL A 170 5.63 -3.04 -12.10
CA VAL A 170 6.43 -2.31 -11.11
C VAL A 170 7.24 -3.26 -10.23
N GLY A 171 8.17 -2.70 -9.45
CA GLY A 171 9.00 -3.45 -8.52
C GLY A 171 8.35 -3.66 -7.14
N ILE A 172 7.49 -2.73 -6.75
CA ILE A 172 6.80 -2.71 -5.47
C ILE A 172 5.48 -1.95 -5.64
N ILE A 173 4.43 -2.37 -4.94
CA ILE A 173 3.20 -1.60 -4.78
C ILE A 173 3.13 -1.11 -3.35
N VAL A 174 2.87 0.18 -3.17
CA VAL A 174 2.66 0.79 -1.85
C VAL A 174 1.29 0.42 -1.31
N GLY A 175 1.20 0.10 -0.03
CA GLY A 175 0.10 -0.64 0.60
C GLY A 175 -1.24 0.06 0.74
N ASN A 176 -1.42 1.31 0.26
CA ASN A 176 -2.65 2.08 0.51
C ASN A 176 -3.89 1.57 -0.25
N CYS A 177 -3.72 0.88 -1.37
CA CYS A 177 -4.80 0.23 -2.09
C CYS A 177 -4.24 -0.84 -3.03
N VAL A 178 -4.36 -2.11 -2.64
CA VAL A 178 -3.75 -3.25 -3.34
C VAL A 178 -4.73 -4.41 -3.45
N LEU A 179 -5.08 -4.80 -4.66
CA LEU A 179 -5.92 -5.96 -4.97
C LEU A 179 -5.04 -7.21 -5.07
N VAL A 180 -5.20 -8.13 -4.14
CA VAL A 180 -4.40 -9.35 -4.02
C VAL A 180 -5.28 -10.56 -4.34
N PRO A 181 -4.94 -11.41 -5.34
CA PRO A 181 -5.64 -12.65 -5.57
C PRO A 181 -5.53 -13.59 -4.36
N THR A 182 -6.61 -14.26 -3.99
CA THR A 182 -6.61 -15.25 -2.89
C THR A 182 -5.56 -16.35 -3.11
N GLY A 183 -5.33 -16.75 -4.36
CA GLY A 183 -4.25 -17.67 -4.71
C GLY A 183 -2.86 -17.17 -4.31
N ALA A 184 -2.59 -15.87 -4.46
CA ALA A 184 -1.32 -15.27 -4.05
C ALA A 184 -1.15 -15.30 -2.51
N ILE A 185 -2.23 -15.00 -1.79
CA ILE A 185 -2.22 -15.05 -0.32
C ILE A 185 -1.97 -16.48 0.18
N LYS A 186 -2.63 -17.48 -0.42
CA LYS A 186 -2.45 -18.89 -0.07
C LYS A 186 -1.03 -19.41 -0.36
N GLU A 187 -0.43 -18.95 -1.46
CA GLU A 187 0.91 -19.37 -1.90
C GLU A 187 2.01 -18.72 -1.05
N VAL A 188 1.91 -17.43 -0.78
CA VAL A 188 2.99 -16.63 -0.18
C VAL A 188 2.80 -16.40 1.32
N GLY A 189 1.58 -16.55 1.83
CA GLY A 189 1.21 -16.31 3.22
C GLY A 189 0.92 -14.84 3.51
N LEU A 190 0.77 -14.52 4.78
CA LEU A 190 0.46 -13.18 5.29
C LEU A 190 1.69 -12.30 5.42
N MET A 191 1.50 -11.01 5.70
CA MET A 191 2.58 -10.06 5.96
C MET A 191 3.34 -10.41 7.24
N ASN A 192 4.63 -10.10 7.30
CA ASN A 192 5.46 -10.36 8.49
C ASN A 192 5.28 -9.26 9.55
N SER A 193 4.22 -9.32 10.34
CA SER A 193 3.90 -8.33 11.38
C SER A 193 4.92 -8.25 12.51
N LYS A 194 5.63 -9.35 12.80
CA LYS A 194 6.69 -9.37 13.84
C LYS A 194 7.90 -8.52 13.44
N ARG A 195 8.24 -8.49 12.16
CA ARG A 195 9.37 -7.71 11.65
C ARG A 195 8.95 -6.30 11.23
N TYR A 196 7.74 -6.15 10.75
CA TYR A 196 7.15 -4.92 10.23
C TYR A 196 5.78 -4.65 10.88
N PRO A 197 5.72 -4.19 12.15
CA PRO A 197 4.44 -3.87 12.80
C PRO A 197 3.63 -2.84 12.00
N ASN A 198 4.32 -1.82 11.47
CA ASN A 198 3.84 -0.91 10.43
C ASN A 198 4.60 -1.19 9.13
N PHE A 199 4.11 -0.83 7.97
CA PHE A 199 4.82 -0.96 6.69
C PHE A 199 5.08 -2.41 6.25
N GLY A 200 4.18 -3.35 6.53
CA GLY A 200 4.28 -4.72 6.05
C GLY A 200 4.24 -4.85 4.53
N ASP A 201 3.65 -3.88 3.85
CA ASP A 201 3.60 -3.74 2.39
C ASP A 201 4.99 -3.65 1.74
N VAL A 202 5.96 -3.04 2.42
CA VAL A 202 7.34 -2.87 1.93
C VAL A 202 8.03 -4.22 1.65
N GLU A 203 7.69 -5.27 2.38
CA GLU A 203 8.21 -6.61 2.13
C GLU A 203 7.23 -7.50 1.37
N TYR A 204 5.93 -7.28 1.57
CA TYR A 204 4.88 -8.19 1.08
C TYR A 204 4.77 -8.19 -0.44
N THR A 205 4.62 -7.03 -1.06
CA THR A 205 4.49 -6.94 -2.52
C THR A 205 5.77 -7.35 -3.25
N PRO A 206 7.01 -6.97 -2.83
CA PRO A 206 8.22 -7.56 -3.38
C PRO A 206 8.34 -9.08 -3.17
N ARG A 207 7.87 -9.62 -2.05
CA ARG A 207 7.86 -11.06 -1.81
C ARG A 207 6.89 -11.78 -2.74
N LEU A 208 5.71 -11.23 -3.01
CA LEU A 208 4.79 -11.73 -4.04
C LEU A 208 5.49 -11.75 -5.41
N LYS A 209 6.19 -10.67 -5.78
CA LYS A 209 6.95 -10.62 -7.04
C LYS A 209 8.03 -11.70 -7.13
N LYS A 210 8.79 -11.91 -6.05
CA LYS A 210 9.81 -12.98 -5.97
C LYS A 210 9.24 -14.40 -6.10
N ASN A 211 7.94 -14.57 -5.82
CA ASN A 211 7.22 -15.82 -6.02
C ASN A 211 6.47 -15.88 -7.37
N GLY A 212 6.86 -15.05 -8.33
CA GLY A 212 6.35 -15.10 -9.70
C GLY A 212 5.01 -14.41 -9.92
N TRP A 213 4.54 -13.56 -8.99
CA TRP A 213 3.37 -12.71 -9.16
C TRP A 213 3.80 -11.38 -9.81
N ARG A 214 3.12 -10.97 -10.87
CA ARG A 214 3.35 -9.67 -11.48
C ARG A 214 2.74 -8.58 -10.61
N LEU A 215 3.44 -7.47 -10.45
CA LEU A 215 2.91 -6.29 -9.75
C LEU A 215 2.56 -5.23 -10.78
N LEU A 216 1.29 -4.87 -10.88
CA LEU A 216 0.79 -3.91 -11.85
C LEU A 216 0.20 -2.69 -11.15
N ILE A 217 0.38 -1.50 -11.71
CA ILE A 217 -0.41 -0.31 -11.36
C ILE A 217 -1.45 -0.09 -12.44
N GLU A 218 -2.71 0.05 -12.05
CA GLU A 218 -3.82 0.39 -12.95
C GLU A 218 -4.12 1.90 -12.87
N PRO A 219 -3.82 2.70 -13.91
CA PRO A 219 -3.96 4.16 -13.86
C PRO A 219 -5.41 4.66 -13.80
N ARG A 220 -6.38 3.84 -14.21
CA ARG A 220 -7.81 4.16 -14.12
C ARG A 220 -8.37 3.93 -12.72
N ALA A 221 -7.68 3.15 -11.89
CA ALA A 221 -8.04 2.93 -10.49
C ALA A 221 -7.52 4.09 -9.64
N ARG A 222 -8.28 5.17 -9.57
CA ARG A 222 -7.89 6.40 -8.87
C ARG A 222 -8.35 6.37 -7.43
N VAL A 223 -7.41 6.65 -6.52
CA VAL A 223 -7.63 6.71 -5.07
C VAL A 223 -7.02 7.99 -4.54
N PHE A 224 -7.80 8.73 -3.76
CA PHE A 224 -7.41 10.04 -3.24
C PHE A 224 -7.02 9.92 -1.78
N CYS A 225 -5.81 10.33 -1.45
CA CYS A 225 -5.23 10.25 -0.11
C CYS A 225 -4.80 11.64 0.37
N GLN A 226 -4.94 11.87 1.67
CA GLN A 226 -4.28 13.01 2.31
C GLN A 226 -2.84 12.62 2.67
N PRO A 227 -1.86 13.49 2.44
CA PRO A 227 -0.51 13.27 2.92
C PRO A 227 -0.53 13.17 4.44
N ASN A 228 0.01 12.09 4.98
CA ASN A 228 0.26 12.01 6.40
C ASN A 228 1.27 13.11 6.79
N ASN A 229 1.10 13.69 7.97
CA ASN A 229 2.07 14.64 8.51
C ASN A 229 3.46 14.02 8.46
N VAL A 230 4.39 14.70 7.77
CA VAL A 230 5.78 14.26 7.70
C VAL A 230 6.33 14.19 9.11
N PRO A 231 6.81 13.03 9.59
CA PRO A 231 7.37 12.93 10.93
C PRO A 231 8.49 13.98 11.11
N ALA A 232 8.54 14.59 12.28
CA ALA A 232 9.59 15.53 12.60
C ALA A 232 10.96 14.89 12.35
N SER A 233 11.90 15.67 11.78
CA SER A 233 13.26 15.21 11.56
C SER A 233 13.81 14.57 12.83
N ILE A 234 14.45 13.40 12.71
CA ILE A 234 15.05 12.67 13.82
C ILE A 234 16.03 13.56 14.63
N ARG A 235 16.60 14.57 14.00
CA ARG A 235 17.51 15.55 14.62
C ARG A 235 16.81 16.54 15.56
N LYS A 236 15.49 16.76 15.37
CA LYS A 236 14.67 17.56 16.28
C LYS A 236 14.26 16.80 17.54
N LEU A 237 14.52 15.47 17.57
CA LEU A 237 14.31 14.65 18.75
C LEU A 237 15.47 14.83 19.71
N GLY A 238 15.19 14.97 21.02
CA GLY A 238 16.24 14.90 22.04
C GLY A 238 16.95 13.53 21.98
N TRP A 239 18.23 13.49 22.38
CA TRP A 239 19.13 12.34 22.18
C TRP A 239 18.55 10.97 22.66
N ARG A 240 17.82 10.95 23.81
CA ARG A 240 17.17 9.74 24.32
C ARG A 240 16.06 9.23 23.38
N LYS A 241 15.20 10.14 22.90
CA LYS A 241 14.14 9.81 21.94
C LYS A 241 14.72 9.39 20.60
N MET A 242 15.82 10.02 20.17
CA MET A 242 16.53 9.65 18.93
C MET A 242 17.11 8.23 19.03
N ILE A 243 17.78 7.87 20.12
CA ILE A 243 18.30 6.51 20.32
C ILE A 243 17.17 5.48 20.34
N ASN A 244 16.10 5.77 21.07
CA ASN A 244 14.92 4.89 21.09
C ASN A 244 14.33 4.68 19.68
N ALA A 245 14.12 5.77 18.93
CA ALA A 245 13.60 5.72 17.56
C ALA A 245 14.51 4.92 16.62
N LEU A 246 15.83 5.10 16.71
CA LEU A 246 16.79 4.43 15.84
C LEU A 246 16.94 2.93 16.12
N PHE A 247 16.91 2.52 17.38
CA PHE A 247 17.36 1.17 17.76
C PHE A 247 16.27 0.29 18.40
N PHE A 248 15.31 0.90 19.13
CA PHE A 248 14.39 0.12 19.97
C PHE A 248 12.95 0.16 19.47
N ASP A 249 12.47 1.29 18.98
CA ASP A 249 11.10 1.43 18.51
C ASP A 249 10.97 0.97 17.04
N LEU A 250 10.59 -0.30 16.84
CA LEU A 250 10.37 -0.88 15.51
C LEU A 250 9.25 -0.20 14.72
N LYS A 251 8.37 0.54 15.40
CA LYS A 251 7.25 1.25 14.79
C LYS A 251 7.69 2.59 14.20
N HIS A 252 8.84 3.11 14.65
CA HIS A 252 9.34 4.40 14.21
C HIS A 252 9.91 4.34 12.79
N ILE A 253 9.59 5.33 11.96
CA ILE A 253 10.00 5.40 10.55
C ILE A 253 11.52 5.34 10.35
N HIS A 254 12.30 5.87 11.29
CA HIS A 254 13.77 5.90 11.23
C HIS A 254 14.45 4.70 11.91
N ASN A 255 13.71 3.67 12.31
CA ASN A 255 14.32 2.51 12.96
C ASN A 255 15.29 1.78 12.02
N LEU A 256 16.57 1.69 12.41
CA LEU A 256 17.65 1.12 11.59
C LEU A 256 17.47 -0.38 11.36
N ARG A 257 17.00 -1.13 12.37
CA ARG A 257 16.76 -2.56 12.23
C ARG A 257 15.66 -2.83 11.20
N ARG A 258 14.56 -2.09 11.30
CA ARG A 258 13.48 -2.18 10.33
C ARG A 258 13.96 -1.78 8.92
N ARG A 259 14.73 -0.68 8.81
CA ARG A 259 15.30 -0.20 7.54
C ARG A 259 16.24 -1.24 6.92
N PHE A 260 17.09 -1.86 7.72
CA PHE A 260 17.99 -2.92 7.27
C PHE A 260 17.21 -4.09 6.64
N TYR A 261 16.25 -4.63 7.40
CA TYR A 261 15.43 -5.73 6.89
C TYR A 261 14.57 -5.31 5.70
N GLY A 262 13.99 -4.10 5.72
CA GLY A 262 13.23 -3.56 4.59
C GLY A 262 14.05 -3.55 3.31
N ASN A 263 15.30 -3.09 3.37
CA ASN A 263 16.19 -3.13 2.21
C ASN A 263 16.52 -4.58 1.79
N LEU A 264 16.79 -5.48 2.73
CA LEU A 264 17.09 -6.90 2.41
C LEU A 264 15.92 -7.63 1.77
N ASP A 265 14.73 -7.44 2.32
CA ASP A 265 13.55 -8.22 1.95
C ASP A 265 12.89 -7.66 0.67
N SER A 266 12.98 -6.34 0.44
CA SER A 266 12.36 -5.69 -0.73
C SER A 266 13.30 -5.52 -1.93
N ALA A 267 14.62 -5.54 -1.75
CA ALA A 267 15.58 -5.43 -2.85
C ALA A 267 15.45 -6.55 -3.88
N PRO A 268 15.86 -6.33 -5.13
CA PRO A 268 15.93 -7.39 -6.14
C PRO A 268 16.82 -8.57 -5.71
N SER A 269 17.91 -8.29 -5.00
CA SER A 269 18.76 -9.32 -4.36
C SER A 269 19.22 -8.90 -2.97
N ARG A 270 19.50 -9.87 -2.10
CA ARG A 270 19.97 -9.58 -0.72
C ARG A 270 21.29 -8.79 -0.70
N TRP A 271 22.17 -9.05 -1.66
CA TRP A 271 23.41 -8.29 -1.84
C TRP A 271 23.12 -6.80 -2.11
N GLN A 272 22.26 -6.51 -3.08
CA GLN A 272 21.85 -5.12 -3.37
C GLN A 272 21.21 -4.45 -2.16
N GLY A 273 20.39 -5.17 -1.38
CA GLY A 273 19.80 -4.67 -0.16
C GLY A 273 20.84 -4.32 0.91
N THR A 274 21.87 -5.18 1.09
CA THR A 274 22.96 -4.93 2.04
C THR A 274 23.79 -3.71 1.63
N VAL A 275 24.18 -3.62 0.36
CA VAL A 275 24.95 -2.48 -0.17
C VAL A 275 24.16 -1.19 -0.04
N ALA A 276 22.87 -1.20 -0.42
CA ALA A 276 22.00 -0.04 -0.31
C ALA A 276 21.86 0.44 1.15
N PHE A 277 21.70 -0.49 2.10
CA PHE A 277 21.68 -0.14 3.52
C PHE A 277 23.01 0.45 3.99
N GLY A 278 24.15 -0.09 3.58
CA GLY A 278 25.47 0.46 3.89
C GLY A 278 25.63 1.89 3.39
N ILE A 279 25.21 2.17 2.15
CA ILE A 279 25.22 3.53 1.57
C ILE A 279 24.31 4.46 2.38
N PHE A 280 23.09 4.02 2.70
CA PHE A 280 22.17 4.78 3.54
C PHE A 280 22.80 5.10 4.91
N PHE A 281 23.37 4.10 5.59
CA PHE A 281 23.99 4.27 6.90
C PHE A 281 25.19 5.24 6.85
N LEU A 282 26.04 5.12 5.83
CA LEU A 282 27.16 6.02 5.62
C LEU A 282 26.70 7.48 5.43
N ARG A 283 25.65 7.70 4.65
CA ARG A 283 25.05 9.04 4.46
C ARG A 283 24.49 9.60 5.77
N LEU A 284 23.83 8.75 6.57
CA LEU A 284 23.32 9.13 7.89
C LEU A 284 24.47 9.52 8.83
N ALA A 285 25.56 8.74 8.88
CA ALA A 285 26.73 8.97 9.72
C ALA A 285 27.49 10.23 9.30
N LEU A 286 27.66 10.47 8.00
CA LEU A 286 28.34 11.66 7.48
C LEU A 286 27.52 12.96 7.57
N ARG A 287 26.37 12.92 8.27
CA ARG A 287 25.48 14.07 8.48
C ARG A 287 24.97 14.75 7.19
N ARG A 288 25.07 14.11 6.05
CA ARG A 288 24.40 14.57 4.82
C ARG A 288 22.91 14.41 5.02
N ASN A 289 22.20 15.52 5.00
CA ASN A 289 20.80 15.69 5.39
C ASN A 289 19.89 14.48 5.17
N ALA A 290 19.48 13.83 6.27
CA ALA A 290 18.48 12.77 6.22
C ALA A 290 17.08 13.27 5.79
N GLU A 291 16.82 14.56 5.89
CA GLU A 291 15.63 15.22 5.30
C GLU A 291 15.64 15.14 3.77
N SER A 292 16.83 15.01 3.18
CA SER A 292 17.00 14.88 1.74
C SER A 292 16.93 13.42 1.24
N ASP A 293 16.91 12.40 2.11
CA ASP A 293 16.87 11.02 1.60
C ASP A 293 15.55 10.72 0.88
N TRP A 294 14.44 11.28 1.34
CA TRP A 294 13.20 11.24 0.59
C TRP A 294 13.27 12.12 -0.66
N ALA A 295 13.85 13.32 -0.55
CA ALA A 295 14.03 14.27 -1.65
C ALA A 295 15.17 13.87 -2.62
N LEU A 296 16.29 13.31 -2.13
CA LEU A 296 17.42 12.83 -2.95
C LEU A 296 17.08 11.56 -3.73
N ASN A 297 16.08 10.81 -3.29
CA ASN A 297 15.64 9.59 -3.93
C ASN A 297 14.51 9.82 -4.95
N GLN A 298 14.39 11.01 -5.50
CA GLN A 298 13.34 11.33 -6.44
C GLN A 298 13.89 11.32 -7.88
N ALA A 299 13.21 10.64 -8.77
CA ALA A 299 13.56 10.63 -10.18
C ALA A 299 13.00 11.90 -10.86
N GLU A 300 13.82 12.54 -11.69
CA GLU A 300 13.45 13.78 -12.36
C GLU A 300 12.65 13.56 -13.66
N LYS A 301 12.76 12.37 -14.26
CA LYS A 301 12.08 12.05 -15.53
C LYS A 301 10.64 11.59 -15.32
N PRO A 302 9.72 11.93 -16.22
CA PRO A 302 8.37 11.36 -16.22
C PRO A 302 8.39 9.82 -16.29
N LEU A 303 7.50 9.17 -15.54
CA LEU A 303 7.40 7.71 -15.53
C LEU A 303 7.14 7.14 -16.92
N ALA A 304 6.31 7.79 -17.74
CA ALA A 304 5.99 7.35 -19.08
C ALA A 304 7.24 7.25 -19.99
N GLU A 305 8.16 8.22 -19.90
CA GLU A 305 9.42 8.21 -20.66
C GLU A 305 10.35 7.11 -20.20
N THR A 306 10.45 6.86 -18.89
CA THR A 306 11.31 5.81 -18.33
C THR A 306 10.87 4.41 -18.77
N PHE A 307 9.56 4.15 -18.85
CA PHE A 307 9.05 2.85 -19.31
C PHE A 307 9.18 2.67 -20.82
N ALA A 308 9.07 3.74 -21.62
CA ALA A 308 9.32 3.68 -23.04
C ALA A 308 10.80 3.28 -23.36
N GLU A 309 11.76 3.83 -22.60
CA GLU A 309 13.19 3.47 -22.75
C GLU A 309 13.49 2.02 -22.32
N THR A 310 12.72 1.44 -21.39
CA THR A 310 12.93 0.06 -20.92
C THR A 310 12.38 -0.98 -21.89
N GLN A 311 11.27 -0.68 -22.58
CA GLN A 311 10.67 -1.59 -23.57
C GLN A 311 11.45 -1.69 -24.90
N VAL A 312 12.36 -0.76 -25.15
CA VAL A 312 13.22 -0.76 -26.38
C VAL A 312 14.49 -1.59 -26.18
N LYS A 313 14.76 -2.08 -24.96
CA LYS A 313 16.00 -2.84 -24.62
C LYS A 313 15.80 -4.34 -24.43
N ASP A 314 14.57 -4.84 -24.58
CA ASP A 314 14.22 -6.26 -24.64
C ASP A 314 13.88 -6.65 -26.11
#